data_da0ea38d102196d359e47a6dde95da2c
#
_entry.id   da0ea38d102196d359e47a6dde95da2c
#
_cell.length_a   1.000
_cell.length_b   1.000
_cell.length_c   1.000
_cell.angle_alpha   90.00
_cell.angle_beta   90.00
_cell.angle_gamma   90.00
#
_symmetry.space_group_name_H-M   'P 1'
#
loop_
_entity.id
_entity.type
_entity.pdbx_description
1 polymer ?
#
loop_
_entity_poly.entity_id
_entity_poly.type
_entity_poly.pdbx_seq_one_letter_code
_entity_poly.pdbx_strand_id
1 'polypeptide(L)'
;VAIGSRYNDDGGIDAGHVRVYEWDGTTWNQKGQDIDGEGPGDQFSFSLDISGDGSILVVGAFTNDGNGANSGHARVYEFDGTTWNQLGSDLDGEAADDQNGWSVAINNSGDRVAVGARANDGSASNAGHVRVYDWDGTTWNQVGADIDGEAENDYSGWALSMSSNGNRIAIGAPLNDGNGGSSGHVRVYEWDGTNWNQLGLDIDGEAIGDQSGAFLDLSKDGTRVAIGGYLNDGGGVDAGHGRVYE
;
A
#
# COMPACT_ATOMS: atom_id res chain seq x y z
N VAL A 1 -0.09 16.58 -6.03
CA VAL A 1 0.10 16.11 -4.65
C VAL A 1 -1.23 15.75 -4.05
N ALA A 2 -1.36 14.54 -3.48
CA ALA A 2 -2.50 14.12 -2.68
C ALA A 2 -2.13 14.15 -1.20
N ILE A 3 -3.05 14.60 -0.35
CA ILE A 3 -2.86 14.75 1.11
C ILE A 3 -4.04 14.11 1.81
N GLY A 4 -3.76 13.11 2.64
CA GLY A 4 -4.75 12.42 3.45
C GLY A 4 -4.86 13.00 4.86
N SER A 5 -6.06 12.95 5.43
CA SER A 5 -6.36 13.31 6.81
C SER A 5 -7.32 12.28 7.40
N ARG A 6 -6.79 11.16 7.87
CA ARG A 6 -7.55 9.96 8.29
C ARG A 6 -8.51 10.17 9.45
N TYR A 7 -8.34 11.23 10.22
CA TYR A 7 -9.20 11.60 11.36
C TYR A 7 -10.09 12.81 11.06
N ASN A 8 -10.33 13.12 9.78
CA ASN A 8 -11.28 14.15 9.41
C ASN A 8 -12.71 13.66 9.64
N ASP A 9 -13.58 14.55 10.13
CA ASP A 9 -14.95 14.23 10.57
C ASP A 9 -16.04 14.62 9.57
N ASP A 10 -15.70 15.13 8.37
CA ASP A 10 -16.70 15.64 7.40
C ASP A 10 -17.63 14.53 6.90
N GLY A 11 -17.14 13.29 6.75
CA GLY A 11 -17.93 12.10 6.43
C GLY A 11 -18.49 11.37 7.67
N GLY A 12 -18.13 11.78 8.89
CA GLY A 12 -18.41 11.12 10.16
C GLY A 12 -17.18 11.10 11.04
N ILE A 13 -17.34 10.81 12.34
CA ILE A 13 -16.20 10.78 13.31
C ILE A 13 -15.11 9.84 12.78
N ASP A 14 -13.90 10.37 12.57
CA ASP A 14 -12.75 9.63 12.06
C ASP A 14 -13.00 8.93 10.71
N ALA A 15 -13.92 9.46 9.87
CA ALA A 15 -14.17 8.92 8.53
C ALA A 15 -12.97 9.07 7.61
N GLY A 16 -12.26 10.19 7.74
CA GLY A 16 -11.10 10.54 6.93
C GLY A 16 -11.46 11.21 5.60
N HIS A 17 -10.51 11.93 5.01
CA HIS A 17 -10.65 12.48 3.67
C HIS A 17 -9.31 12.62 2.92
N VAL A 18 -9.38 12.87 1.62
CA VAL A 18 -8.25 13.24 0.76
C VAL A 18 -8.51 14.54 0.04
N ARG A 19 -7.50 15.40 -0.05
CA ARG A 19 -7.43 16.57 -0.94
C ARG A 19 -6.28 16.41 -1.92
N VAL A 20 -6.55 16.74 -3.18
CA VAL A 20 -5.53 16.75 -4.22
C VAL A 20 -5.21 18.17 -4.62
N TYR A 21 -3.94 18.49 -4.77
CA TYR A 21 -3.47 19.83 -5.15
C TYR A 21 -2.58 19.79 -6.37
N GLU A 22 -2.72 20.78 -7.24
CA GLU A 22 -1.90 21.01 -8.41
C GLU A 22 -1.10 22.33 -8.28
N TRP A 23 0.17 22.28 -8.66
CA TRP A 23 1.03 23.46 -8.67
C TRP A 23 0.91 24.21 -9.99
N ASP A 24 0.47 25.49 -9.95
CA ASP A 24 0.30 26.33 -11.15
C ASP A 24 1.56 27.14 -11.54
N GLY A 25 2.66 26.92 -10.85
CA GLY A 25 3.91 27.67 -10.98
C GLY A 25 4.10 28.74 -9.90
N THR A 26 3.05 29.07 -9.12
CA THR A 26 3.06 30.07 -8.05
C THR A 26 2.39 29.64 -6.76
N THR A 27 1.28 28.88 -6.87
CA THR A 27 0.48 28.42 -5.73
C THR A 27 0.03 26.98 -5.92
N TRP A 28 -0.25 26.30 -4.81
CA TRP A 28 -0.95 25.03 -4.81
C TRP A 28 -2.45 25.27 -4.81
N ASN A 29 -3.12 24.85 -5.87
CA ASN A 29 -4.57 24.97 -6.03
C ASN A 29 -5.21 23.60 -5.84
N GLN A 30 -6.31 23.53 -5.08
CA GLN A 30 -7.03 22.28 -4.92
C GLN A 30 -7.62 21.84 -6.27
N LYS A 31 -7.45 20.57 -6.60
CA LYS A 31 -7.90 19.91 -7.81
C LYS A 31 -9.16 19.08 -7.51
N GLY A 32 -10.32 19.57 -7.90
CA GLY A 32 -11.60 18.94 -7.59
C GLY A 32 -12.11 19.20 -6.16
N GLN A 33 -13.10 18.42 -5.76
CA GLN A 33 -13.67 18.45 -4.41
C GLN A 33 -12.85 17.62 -3.42
N ASP A 34 -13.17 17.73 -2.14
CA ASP A 34 -12.70 16.76 -1.13
C ASP A 34 -13.26 15.38 -1.47
N ILE A 35 -12.50 14.35 -1.17
CA ILE A 35 -12.90 12.94 -1.32
C ILE A 35 -13.02 12.38 0.09
N ASP A 36 -14.26 12.25 0.56
CA ASP A 36 -14.55 11.86 1.94
C ASP A 36 -14.71 10.34 2.10
N GLY A 37 -14.36 9.84 3.29
CA GLY A 37 -14.65 8.47 3.71
C GLY A 37 -16.15 8.22 3.84
N GLU A 38 -16.57 6.96 3.76
CA GLU A 38 -18.00 6.60 3.72
C GLU A 38 -18.67 6.63 5.08
N GLY A 39 -17.93 6.26 6.10
CA GLY A 39 -18.51 6.06 7.41
C GLY A 39 -17.57 6.38 8.56
N PRO A 40 -18.17 6.55 9.76
CA PRO A 40 -17.40 6.82 10.96
C PRO A 40 -16.42 5.68 11.28
N GLY A 41 -15.17 6.03 11.54
CA GLY A 41 -14.14 5.09 11.94
C GLY A 41 -13.39 4.43 10.81
N ASP A 42 -13.76 4.66 9.54
CA ASP A 42 -13.12 4.02 8.36
C ASP A 42 -11.65 4.41 8.19
N GLN A 43 -11.27 5.58 8.74
CA GLN A 43 -9.91 6.12 8.60
C GLN A 43 -9.44 6.16 7.14
N PHE A 44 -10.33 6.50 6.22
CA PHE A 44 -10.04 6.71 4.81
C PHE A 44 -8.85 7.67 4.64
N SER A 45 -7.95 7.36 3.72
CA SER A 45 -6.67 8.05 3.53
C SER A 45 -5.54 7.65 4.51
N PHE A 46 -5.67 6.52 5.21
CA PHE A 46 -4.53 5.98 5.95
C PHE A 46 -3.33 5.71 5.02
N SER A 47 -3.60 5.15 3.86
CA SER A 47 -2.64 5.00 2.75
C SER A 47 -3.22 5.61 1.47
N LEU A 48 -2.38 6.16 0.62
CA LEU A 48 -2.77 6.71 -0.69
C LEU A 48 -1.59 6.75 -1.63
N ASP A 49 -1.86 6.62 -2.93
CA ASP A 49 -0.88 6.82 -3.99
C ASP A 49 -1.57 7.38 -5.24
N ILE A 50 -0.81 8.07 -6.10
CA ILE A 50 -1.34 8.81 -7.25
C ILE A 50 -0.55 8.51 -8.52
N SER A 51 -1.24 8.33 -9.64
CA SER A 51 -0.63 8.10 -10.97
C SER A 51 0.34 9.19 -11.39
N GLY A 52 1.21 8.89 -12.33
CA GLY A 52 2.30 9.78 -12.75
C GLY A 52 1.84 11.12 -13.33
N ASP A 53 0.66 11.17 -13.92
CA ASP A 53 0.02 12.40 -14.44
C ASP A 53 -0.91 13.08 -13.42
N GLY A 54 -1.14 12.43 -12.25
CA GLY A 54 -2.01 12.93 -11.20
C GLY A 54 -3.50 12.91 -11.56
N SER A 55 -3.94 11.98 -12.43
CA SER A 55 -5.33 11.83 -12.82
C SER A 55 -6.05 10.66 -12.14
N ILE A 56 -5.31 9.66 -11.65
CA ILE A 56 -5.84 8.51 -10.94
C ILE A 56 -5.25 8.46 -9.53
N LEU A 57 -6.10 8.23 -8.53
CA LEU A 57 -5.75 8.17 -7.12
C LEU A 57 -6.27 6.87 -6.52
N VAL A 58 -5.43 6.13 -5.79
CA VAL A 58 -5.85 5.00 -4.95
C VAL A 58 -5.76 5.40 -3.49
N VAL A 59 -6.75 5.00 -2.70
CA VAL A 59 -6.88 5.36 -1.27
C VAL A 59 -7.32 4.15 -0.47
N GLY A 60 -6.63 3.87 0.63
CA GLY A 60 -6.97 2.80 1.57
C GLY A 60 -7.74 3.30 2.79
N ALA A 61 -8.65 2.46 3.28
CA ALA A 61 -9.46 2.60 4.48
C ALA A 61 -9.47 1.27 5.24
N PHE A 62 -8.40 1.00 5.96
CA PHE A 62 -8.11 -0.33 6.55
C PHE A 62 -9.06 -0.76 7.67
N THR A 63 -9.80 0.16 8.25
CA THR A 63 -10.80 -0.10 9.29
C THR A 63 -12.23 -0.05 8.77
N ASN A 64 -12.44 0.03 7.45
CA ASN A 64 -13.79 -0.06 6.89
C ASN A 64 -14.41 -1.44 7.15
N ASP A 65 -15.72 -1.44 7.45
CA ASP A 65 -16.48 -2.63 7.87
C ASP A 65 -17.31 -3.28 6.74
N GLY A 66 -17.09 -2.89 5.47
CA GLY A 66 -17.94 -3.28 4.34
C GLY A 66 -18.12 -4.78 4.13
N ASN A 67 -17.08 -5.57 4.38
CA ASN A 67 -17.08 -7.04 4.29
C ASN A 67 -16.80 -7.75 5.62
N GLY A 68 -17.01 -7.05 6.73
CA GLY A 68 -16.77 -7.50 8.11
C GLY A 68 -16.00 -6.47 8.90
N ALA A 69 -16.04 -6.57 10.23
CA ALA A 69 -15.35 -5.61 11.10
C ALA A 69 -13.87 -5.49 10.72
N ASN A 70 -13.40 -4.25 10.45
CA ASN A 70 -12.04 -3.94 10.01
C ASN A 70 -11.56 -4.81 8.81
N SER A 71 -12.46 -5.30 7.94
CA SER A 71 -12.03 -5.99 6.72
C SER A 71 -11.17 -5.10 5.84
N GLY A 72 -11.46 -3.82 5.89
CA GLY A 72 -10.82 -2.78 5.12
C GLY A 72 -11.15 -2.82 3.63
N HIS A 73 -10.87 -1.73 2.93
CA HIS A 73 -10.94 -1.65 1.48
C HIS A 73 -9.93 -0.65 0.91
N ALA A 74 -9.76 -0.69 -0.41
CA ALA A 74 -9.17 0.39 -1.17
C ALA A 74 -10.14 0.87 -2.25
N ARG A 75 -10.13 2.17 -2.55
CA ARG A 75 -10.90 2.78 -3.63
C ARG A 75 -9.99 3.49 -4.61
N VAL A 76 -10.35 3.41 -5.87
CA VAL A 76 -9.66 4.13 -6.93
C VAL A 76 -10.58 5.24 -7.45
N TYR A 77 -9.99 6.41 -7.71
CA TYR A 77 -10.72 7.58 -8.22
C TYR A 77 -10.04 8.12 -9.47
N GLU A 78 -10.85 8.58 -10.42
CA GLU A 78 -10.43 9.26 -11.63
C GLU A 78 -10.89 10.72 -11.61
N PHE A 79 -10.00 11.63 -11.99
CA PHE A 79 -10.32 13.05 -12.20
C PHE A 79 -10.83 13.30 -13.62
N ASP A 80 -12.10 13.67 -13.78
CA ASP A 80 -12.73 13.91 -15.08
C ASP A 80 -12.43 15.30 -15.69
N GLY A 81 -11.55 16.09 -15.06
CA GLY A 81 -11.26 17.47 -15.39
C GLY A 81 -11.97 18.49 -14.48
N THR A 82 -12.93 18.03 -13.64
CA THR A 82 -13.70 18.86 -12.73
C THR A 82 -13.85 18.23 -11.35
N THR A 83 -14.17 16.95 -11.31
CA THR A 83 -14.44 16.18 -10.07
C THR A 83 -13.69 14.87 -10.04
N TRP A 84 -13.43 14.39 -8.82
CA TRP A 84 -12.96 13.03 -8.56
C TRP A 84 -14.16 12.09 -8.51
N ASN A 85 -14.19 11.11 -9.38
CA ASN A 85 -15.23 10.09 -9.44
C ASN A 85 -14.63 8.73 -9.15
N GLN A 86 -15.32 7.89 -8.39
CA GLN A 86 -14.85 6.54 -8.13
C GLN A 86 -14.77 5.74 -9.43
N LEU A 87 -13.65 5.07 -9.63
CA LEU A 87 -13.34 4.24 -10.79
C LEU A 87 -13.50 2.76 -10.43
N GLY A 88 -14.61 2.17 -10.83
CA GLY A 88 -14.97 0.79 -10.51
C GLY A 88 -15.57 0.61 -9.12
N SER A 89 -15.64 -0.64 -8.66
CA SER A 89 -16.11 -1.01 -7.33
C SER A 89 -14.99 -0.94 -6.30
N ASP A 90 -15.35 -1.01 -5.03
CA ASP A 90 -14.40 -1.14 -3.93
C ASP A 90 -13.56 -2.40 -4.09
N LEU A 91 -12.31 -2.32 -3.66
CA LEU A 91 -11.39 -3.44 -3.56
C LEU A 91 -11.39 -3.90 -2.09
N ASP A 92 -12.37 -4.75 -1.76
CA ASP A 92 -12.64 -5.15 -0.38
C ASP A 92 -11.67 -6.19 0.16
N GLY A 93 -11.44 -6.15 1.48
CA GLY A 93 -10.84 -7.26 2.23
C GLY A 93 -11.72 -8.50 2.20
N GLU A 94 -11.13 -9.68 2.38
CA GLU A 94 -11.85 -10.94 2.28
C GLU A 94 -12.64 -11.30 3.52
N ALA A 95 -12.10 -10.95 4.67
CA ALA A 95 -12.66 -11.28 5.98
C ALA A 95 -12.47 -10.17 7.00
N ALA A 96 -13.16 -10.31 8.12
CA ALA A 96 -13.00 -9.41 9.25
C ALA A 96 -11.55 -9.40 9.74
N ASP A 97 -11.08 -8.21 10.13
CA ASP A 97 -9.75 -7.93 10.64
C ASP A 97 -8.58 -8.10 9.66
N ASP A 98 -8.82 -8.35 8.36
CA ASP A 98 -7.78 -8.42 7.33
C ASP A 98 -7.02 -7.10 7.13
N GLN A 99 -7.68 -5.98 7.41
CA GLN A 99 -7.13 -4.65 7.27
C GLN A 99 -6.65 -4.34 5.83
N ASN A 100 -7.44 -4.74 4.82
CA ASN A 100 -7.15 -4.42 3.42
C ASN A 100 -7.13 -2.90 3.19
N GLY A 101 -6.23 -2.40 2.35
CA GLY A 101 -6.00 -0.97 2.21
C GLY A 101 -5.08 -0.38 3.30
N TRP A 102 -4.42 -1.23 4.11
CA TRP A 102 -3.35 -0.77 5.01
C TRP A 102 -2.23 -0.08 4.24
N SER A 103 -1.85 -0.63 3.11
CA SER A 103 -0.93 -0.03 2.16
C SER A 103 -1.48 -0.14 0.75
N VAL A 104 -1.20 0.85 -0.09
CA VAL A 104 -1.60 0.87 -1.50
C VAL A 104 -0.46 1.39 -2.36
N ALA A 105 -0.41 0.95 -3.62
CA ALA A 105 0.50 1.48 -4.63
C ALA A 105 -0.19 1.48 -6.00
N ILE A 106 0.16 2.44 -6.87
CA ILE A 106 -0.37 2.56 -8.23
C ILE A 106 0.76 2.75 -9.23
N ASN A 107 0.65 2.18 -10.42
CA ASN A 107 1.60 2.41 -11.48
C ASN A 107 1.46 3.80 -12.12
N ASN A 108 2.42 4.17 -12.97
CA ASN A 108 2.46 5.51 -13.57
C ASN A 108 1.25 5.80 -14.48
N SER A 109 0.70 4.78 -15.17
CA SER A 109 -0.48 4.93 -16.04
C SER A 109 -1.81 4.93 -15.30
N GLY A 110 -1.84 4.51 -14.05
CA GLY A 110 -3.06 4.45 -13.24
C GLY A 110 -3.97 3.25 -13.54
N ASP A 111 -3.49 2.27 -14.32
CA ASP A 111 -4.25 1.10 -14.75
C ASP A 111 -3.90 -0.19 -13.99
N ARG A 112 -2.94 -0.12 -13.05
CA ARG A 112 -2.58 -1.21 -12.13
C ARG A 112 -2.42 -0.71 -10.72
N VAL A 113 -3.08 -1.37 -9.76
CA VAL A 113 -2.98 -1.05 -8.32
C VAL A 113 -2.61 -2.29 -7.53
N ALA A 114 -1.86 -2.10 -6.45
CA ALA A 114 -1.60 -3.12 -5.43
C ALA A 114 -2.21 -2.67 -4.11
N VAL A 115 -2.79 -3.61 -3.38
CA VAL A 115 -3.44 -3.38 -2.08
C VAL A 115 -2.92 -4.41 -1.10
N GLY A 116 -2.44 -3.95 0.04
CA GLY A 116 -1.96 -4.79 1.14
C GLY A 116 -3.03 -4.96 2.21
N ALA A 117 -3.23 -6.20 2.63
CA ALA A 117 -4.04 -6.63 3.76
C ALA A 117 -3.12 -7.29 4.78
N ARG A 118 -2.47 -6.46 5.59
CA ARG A 118 -1.35 -6.89 6.45
C ARG A 118 -1.72 -7.95 7.49
N ALA A 119 -2.97 -8.00 7.90
CA ALA A 119 -3.43 -8.92 8.93
C ALA A 119 -4.25 -10.10 8.36
N ASN A 120 -4.25 -10.27 7.02
CA ASN A 120 -4.94 -11.40 6.40
C ASN A 120 -4.37 -12.74 6.87
N ASP A 121 -5.29 -13.71 7.10
CA ASP A 121 -5.01 -15.04 7.66
C ASP A 121 -4.88 -16.14 6.58
N GLY A 122 -4.79 -15.78 5.29
CA GLY A 122 -4.85 -16.73 4.17
C GLY A 122 -3.80 -17.82 4.19
N SER A 123 -2.54 -17.50 4.49
CA SER A 123 -1.46 -18.49 4.63
C SER A 123 -1.22 -18.92 6.08
N ALA A 124 -1.30 -17.98 7.03
CA ALA A 124 -1.20 -18.19 8.47
C ALA A 124 -1.78 -16.96 9.19
N SER A 125 -2.02 -17.05 10.51
CA SER A 125 -2.59 -15.93 11.28
C SER A 125 -1.73 -14.68 11.15
N ASN A 126 -2.36 -13.56 10.70
CA ASN A 126 -1.69 -12.29 10.44
C ASN A 126 -0.42 -12.41 9.55
N ALA A 127 -0.35 -13.42 8.70
CA ALA A 127 0.76 -13.50 7.74
C ALA A 127 0.76 -12.32 6.78
N GLY A 128 -0.44 -11.84 6.48
CA GLY A 128 -0.70 -10.78 5.53
C GLY A 128 -0.57 -11.21 4.08
N HIS A 129 -1.11 -10.41 3.18
CA HIS A 129 -0.96 -10.60 1.74
C HIS A 129 -0.99 -9.29 0.95
N VAL A 130 -0.70 -9.40 -0.33
CA VAL A 130 -0.88 -8.32 -1.31
C VAL A 130 -1.63 -8.86 -2.51
N ARG A 131 -2.63 -8.10 -2.98
CA ARG A 131 -3.35 -8.33 -4.23
C ARG A 131 -3.06 -7.23 -5.22
N VAL A 132 -2.94 -7.63 -6.47
CA VAL A 132 -2.72 -6.70 -7.58
C VAL A 132 -3.90 -6.76 -8.53
N TYR A 133 -4.33 -5.61 -9.02
CA TYR A 133 -5.49 -5.49 -9.90
C TYR A 133 -5.14 -4.66 -11.13
N ASP A 134 -5.66 -5.07 -12.29
CA ASP A 134 -5.61 -4.32 -13.54
C ASP A 134 -7.00 -3.78 -13.90
N TRP A 135 -7.05 -2.55 -14.40
CA TRP A 135 -8.25 -1.94 -14.94
C TRP A 135 -8.47 -2.35 -16.40
N ASP A 136 -9.61 -3.01 -16.69
CA ASP A 136 -9.95 -3.44 -18.06
C ASP A 136 -10.77 -2.42 -18.86
N GLY A 137 -11.03 -1.24 -18.29
CA GLY A 137 -11.90 -0.20 -18.84
C GLY A 137 -13.29 -0.19 -18.19
N THR A 138 -13.63 -1.19 -17.38
CA THR A 138 -14.93 -1.33 -16.70
C THR A 138 -14.84 -1.82 -15.28
N THR A 139 -13.91 -2.72 -14.98
CA THR A 139 -13.72 -3.34 -13.66
C THR A 139 -12.24 -3.52 -13.33
N TRP A 140 -11.95 -3.53 -12.04
CA TRP A 140 -10.67 -3.95 -11.52
C TRP A 140 -10.65 -5.48 -11.42
N ASN A 141 -9.73 -6.11 -12.12
CA ASN A 141 -9.58 -7.57 -12.15
C ASN A 141 -8.27 -7.97 -11.50
N GLN A 142 -8.32 -8.92 -10.57
CA GLN A 142 -7.10 -9.41 -9.93
C GLN A 142 -6.15 -10.04 -10.94
N VAL A 143 -4.86 -9.75 -10.79
CA VAL A 143 -3.78 -10.19 -11.68
C VAL A 143 -2.83 -11.12 -10.94
N GLY A 144 -2.87 -12.38 -11.33
CA GLY A 144 -2.14 -13.44 -10.64
C GLY A 144 -2.86 -13.93 -9.36
N ALA A 145 -2.17 -14.77 -8.59
CA ALA A 145 -2.61 -15.19 -7.27
C ALA A 145 -2.23 -14.14 -6.21
N ASP A 146 -2.76 -14.31 -5.00
CA ASP A 146 -2.36 -13.54 -3.84
C ASP A 146 -0.84 -13.71 -3.60
N ILE A 147 -0.19 -12.65 -3.18
CA ILE A 147 1.21 -12.67 -2.77
C ILE A 147 1.23 -12.75 -1.24
N ASP A 148 1.22 -13.98 -0.74
CA ASP A 148 1.07 -14.24 0.68
C ASP A 148 2.34 -14.00 1.49
N GLY A 149 2.15 -13.64 2.77
CA GLY A 149 3.18 -13.69 3.78
C GLY A 149 3.61 -15.13 4.06
N GLU A 150 4.82 -15.31 4.61
CA GLU A 150 5.43 -16.63 4.78
C GLU A 150 5.02 -17.33 6.07
N ALA A 151 4.87 -16.55 7.14
CA ALA A 151 4.63 -17.12 8.45
C ALA A 151 3.66 -16.27 9.30
N GLU A 152 3.24 -16.87 10.41
CA GLU A 152 2.34 -16.23 11.37
C GLU A 152 2.94 -14.94 11.93
N ASN A 153 2.13 -13.86 11.91
CA ASN A 153 2.46 -12.52 12.39
C ASN A 153 3.60 -11.80 11.63
N ASP A 154 3.90 -12.18 10.40
CA ASP A 154 4.87 -11.46 9.55
C ASP A 154 4.35 -10.09 9.11
N TYR A 155 3.03 -9.95 8.98
CA TYR A 155 2.35 -8.76 8.49
C TYR A 155 2.83 -8.32 7.11
N SER A 156 2.99 -9.26 6.16
CA SER A 156 3.31 -8.96 4.76
C SER A 156 2.26 -8.01 4.14
N GLY A 157 2.71 -7.05 3.35
CA GLY A 157 1.83 -5.97 2.89
C GLY A 157 1.74 -4.78 3.85
N TRP A 158 2.62 -4.70 4.85
CA TRP A 158 2.74 -3.52 5.71
C TRP A 158 3.14 -2.27 4.94
N ALA A 159 4.10 -2.39 4.05
CA ALA A 159 4.52 -1.34 3.13
C ALA A 159 4.59 -1.89 1.71
N LEU A 160 4.19 -1.07 0.74
CA LEU A 160 4.18 -1.40 -0.69
C LEU A 160 4.82 -0.26 -1.49
N SER A 161 5.51 -0.62 -2.56
CA SER A 161 5.86 0.30 -3.63
C SER A 161 5.88 -0.42 -4.97
N MET A 162 5.47 0.27 -6.04
CA MET A 162 5.33 -0.27 -7.38
C MET A 162 6.17 0.50 -8.40
N SER A 163 6.82 -0.22 -9.32
CA SER A 163 7.52 0.41 -10.45
C SER A 163 6.58 1.13 -11.40
N SER A 164 7.08 2.12 -12.14
CA SER A 164 6.25 2.93 -13.05
C SER A 164 5.47 2.13 -14.09
N ASN A 165 5.99 1.00 -14.56
CA ASN A 165 5.30 0.13 -15.51
C ASN A 165 4.38 -0.91 -14.85
N GLY A 166 4.32 -0.92 -13.50
CA GLY A 166 3.50 -1.86 -12.74
C GLY A 166 4.01 -3.31 -12.72
N ASN A 167 5.18 -3.60 -13.29
CA ASN A 167 5.66 -4.99 -13.40
C ASN A 167 6.55 -5.44 -12.25
N ARG A 168 6.93 -4.54 -11.34
CA ARG A 168 7.65 -4.88 -10.11
C ARG A 168 6.99 -4.27 -8.90
N ILE A 169 6.96 -5.04 -7.81
CA ILE A 169 6.40 -4.64 -6.53
C ILE A 169 7.39 -5.04 -5.44
N ALA A 170 7.67 -4.11 -4.54
CA ALA A 170 8.37 -4.40 -3.28
C ALA A 170 7.34 -4.45 -2.14
N ILE A 171 7.45 -5.47 -1.29
CA ILE A 171 6.53 -5.77 -0.20
C ILE A 171 7.32 -5.91 1.09
N GLY A 172 6.97 -5.13 2.10
CA GLY A 172 7.58 -5.18 3.43
C GLY A 172 6.77 -6.03 4.41
N ALA A 173 7.49 -6.81 5.22
CA ALA A 173 6.98 -7.60 6.32
C ALA A 173 7.86 -7.35 7.56
N PRO A 174 7.63 -6.25 8.30
CA PRO A 174 8.57 -5.77 9.32
C PRO A 174 8.66 -6.66 10.56
N LEU A 175 7.69 -7.53 10.76
CA LEU A 175 7.71 -8.44 11.91
C LEU A 175 8.18 -9.87 11.55
N ASN A 176 8.60 -10.11 10.30
CA ASN A 176 9.18 -11.38 9.91
C ASN A 176 10.41 -11.74 10.74
N ASP A 177 10.52 -13.02 11.10
CA ASP A 177 11.53 -13.56 12.01
C ASP A 177 12.74 -14.21 11.30
N GLY A 178 12.87 -14.05 9.97
CA GLY A 178 13.87 -14.76 9.13
C GLY A 178 15.32 -14.65 9.62
N ASN A 179 15.71 -13.49 10.12
CA ASN A 179 17.04 -13.26 10.72
C ASN A 179 16.98 -12.96 12.22
N GLY A 180 15.91 -13.38 12.89
CA GLY A 180 15.65 -13.20 14.31
C GLY A 180 14.36 -12.44 14.58
N GLY A 181 13.84 -12.52 15.81
CA GLY A 181 12.52 -11.98 16.16
C GLY A 181 12.30 -10.56 15.69
N SER A 182 11.32 -10.33 14.83
CA SER A 182 10.97 -9.04 14.22
C SER A 182 12.17 -8.33 13.56
N SER A 183 13.10 -9.08 12.97
CA SER A 183 14.16 -8.46 12.14
C SER A 183 13.58 -7.75 10.93
N GLY A 184 12.45 -8.27 10.44
CA GLY A 184 11.77 -7.83 9.25
C GLY A 184 12.49 -8.20 7.96
N HIS A 185 11.76 -8.13 6.85
CA HIS A 185 12.32 -8.31 5.51
C HIS A 185 11.55 -7.51 4.44
N VAL A 186 12.13 -7.46 3.25
CA VAL A 186 11.46 -7.00 2.02
C VAL A 186 11.62 -8.07 0.95
N ARG A 187 10.53 -8.39 0.25
CA ARG A 187 10.53 -9.21 -0.95
C ARG A 187 10.15 -8.38 -2.16
N VAL A 188 10.86 -8.59 -3.25
CA VAL A 188 10.55 -7.94 -4.54
C VAL A 188 10.01 -8.98 -5.49
N TYR A 189 8.91 -8.65 -6.19
CA TYR A 189 8.28 -9.55 -7.16
C TYR A 189 8.25 -8.90 -8.54
N GLU A 190 8.36 -9.74 -9.57
CA GLU A 190 8.23 -9.36 -10.97
C GLU A 190 7.10 -10.13 -11.65
N TRP A 191 6.27 -9.41 -12.41
CA TRP A 191 5.18 -9.97 -13.20
C TRP A 191 5.71 -10.55 -14.51
N ASP A 192 5.50 -11.84 -14.77
CA ASP A 192 5.92 -12.52 -16.00
C ASP A 192 4.85 -12.55 -17.10
N GLY A 193 3.70 -11.93 -16.86
CA GLY A 193 2.53 -11.98 -17.73
C GLY A 193 1.45 -12.99 -17.25
N THR A 194 1.78 -13.81 -16.24
CA THR A 194 0.88 -14.84 -15.70
C THR A 194 0.96 -14.94 -14.17
N ASN A 195 2.15 -14.81 -13.60
CA ASN A 195 2.43 -14.95 -12.17
C ASN A 195 3.33 -13.84 -11.65
N TRP A 196 3.18 -13.55 -10.37
CA TRP A 196 4.13 -12.78 -9.60
C TRP A 196 5.23 -13.71 -9.10
N ASN A 197 6.45 -13.53 -9.61
CA ASN A 197 7.60 -14.35 -9.22
C ASN A 197 8.55 -13.52 -8.38
N GLN A 198 9.02 -14.08 -7.28
CA GLN A 198 10.00 -13.38 -6.45
C GLN A 198 11.30 -13.16 -7.22
N LEU A 199 11.78 -11.92 -7.17
CA LEU A 199 13.03 -11.49 -7.80
C LEU A 199 14.15 -11.49 -6.76
N GLY A 200 15.02 -12.46 -6.86
CA GLY A 200 16.14 -12.65 -5.90
C GLY A 200 15.72 -13.36 -4.62
N LEU A 201 16.49 -13.17 -3.57
CA LEU A 201 16.23 -13.67 -2.22
C LEU A 201 15.59 -12.57 -1.37
N ASP A 202 15.12 -12.96 -0.19
CA ASP A 202 14.63 -12.03 0.82
C ASP A 202 15.73 -11.01 1.18
N ILE A 203 15.34 -9.77 1.37
CA ILE A 203 16.22 -8.71 1.86
C ILE A 203 15.94 -8.56 3.35
N ASP A 204 16.62 -9.37 4.15
CA ASP A 204 16.40 -9.45 5.59
C ASP A 204 16.96 -8.25 6.35
N GLY A 205 16.31 -7.92 7.47
CA GLY A 205 16.87 -7.05 8.50
C GLY A 205 18.14 -7.65 9.10
N GLU A 206 19.00 -6.82 9.67
CA GLU A 206 20.32 -7.26 10.16
C GLU A 206 20.25 -7.96 11.52
N ALA A 207 19.34 -7.50 12.37
CA ALA A 207 19.27 -7.97 13.74
C ALA A 207 17.83 -8.03 14.26
N ILE A 208 17.68 -8.71 15.41
CA ILE A 208 16.42 -8.81 16.14
C ILE A 208 15.87 -7.41 16.43
N GLY A 209 14.61 -7.18 16.12
CA GLY A 209 13.89 -5.95 16.43
C GLY A 209 14.08 -4.80 15.45
N ASP A 210 14.90 -4.95 14.41
CA ASP A 210 15.19 -3.87 13.44
C ASP A 210 13.95 -3.40 12.66
N GLN A 211 12.97 -4.29 12.49
CA GLN A 211 11.75 -4.06 11.73
C GLN A 211 12.02 -3.51 10.31
N SER A 212 13.00 -4.13 9.62
CA SER A 212 13.31 -3.82 8.23
C SER A 212 12.09 -4.03 7.33
N GLY A 213 11.82 -3.11 6.42
CA GLY A 213 10.64 -3.17 5.56
C GLY A 213 9.38 -2.48 6.11
N ALA A 214 9.45 -1.83 7.28
CA ALA A 214 8.35 -0.98 7.75
C ALA A 214 8.11 0.22 6.83
N PHE A 215 9.15 0.69 6.17
CA PHE A 215 9.12 1.71 5.12
C PHE A 215 10.00 1.26 3.96
N LEU A 216 9.50 1.43 2.75
CA LEU A 216 10.25 1.12 1.54
C LEU A 216 9.79 2.00 0.37
N ASP A 217 10.66 2.12 -0.62
CA ASP A 217 10.30 2.72 -1.90
C ASP A 217 11.11 2.06 -3.03
N LEU A 218 10.45 1.83 -4.16
CA LEU A 218 11.02 1.22 -5.35
C LEU A 218 11.28 2.31 -6.40
N SER A 219 12.46 2.30 -7.01
CA SER A 219 12.74 3.23 -8.11
C SER A 219 11.74 3.05 -9.26
N LYS A 220 11.48 4.11 -10.01
CA LYS A 220 10.52 4.11 -11.13
C LYS A 220 10.77 3.01 -12.15
N ASP A 221 12.02 2.66 -12.38
CA ASP A 221 12.43 1.55 -13.28
C ASP A 221 12.42 0.17 -12.60
N GLY A 222 12.14 0.13 -11.28
CA GLY A 222 12.09 -1.09 -10.49
C GLY A 222 13.44 -1.77 -10.25
N THR A 223 14.57 -1.08 -10.49
CA THR A 223 15.91 -1.68 -10.36
C THR A 223 16.56 -1.45 -9.00
N ARG A 224 16.02 -0.54 -8.19
CA ARG A 224 16.52 -0.22 -6.86
C ARG A 224 15.39 -0.16 -5.86
N VAL A 225 15.63 -0.69 -4.67
CA VAL A 225 14.72 -0.55 -3.52
C VAL A 225 15.44 0.12 -2.37
N ALA A 226 14.82 1.16 -1.81
CA ALA A 226 15.22 1.77 -0.55
C ALA A 226 14.40 1.17 0.58
N ILE A 227 15.05 0.73 1.66
CA ILE A 227 14.42 0.04 2.79
C ILE A 227 14.82 0.72 4.08
N GLY A 228 13.83 0.99 4.95
CA GLY A 228 14.04 1.51 6.30
C GLY A 228 13.88 0.43 7.36
N GLY A 229 14.86 0.34 8.26
CA GLY A 229 14.79 -0.38 9.53
C GLY A 229 14.81 0.65 10.65
N TYR A 230 13.65 1.11 11.07
CA TYR A 230 13.55 2.30 11.92
C TYR A 230 13.96 2.07 13.38
N LEU A 231 14.06 0.83 13.80
CA LEU A 231 14.54 0.43 15.13
C LEU A 231 15.96 -0.18 15.09
N ASN A 232 16.68 -0.09 13.96
CA ASN A 232 18.04 -0.62 13.88
C ASN A 232 19.00 0.11 14.84
N ASP A 233 19.80 -0.66 15.56
CA ASP A 233 20.71 -0.20 16.62
C ASP A 233 22.11 0.20 16.12
N GLY A 234 22.40 0.13 14.83
CA GLY A 234 23.75 0.36 14.27
C GLY A 234 24.36 1.72 14.58
N GLY A 235 23.55 2.74 14.78
CA GLY A 235 23.95 4.08 15.18
C GLY A 235 23.74 4.42 16.66
N GLY A 236 23.14 3.52 17.42
CA GLY A 236 22.69 3.67 18.80
C GLY A 236 21.32 3.03 18.97
N VAL A 237 20.80 2.94 20.20
CA VAL A 237 19.51 2.30 20.49
C VAL A 237 18.39 2.97 19.68
N ASP A 238 17.68 2.18 18.85
CA ASP A 238 16.56 2.61 18.00
C ASP A 238 16.90 3.80 17.08
N ALA A 239 18.19 3.93 16.67
CA ALA A 239 18.62 5.05 15.85
C ALA A 239 18.07 4.98 14.42
N GLY A 240 17.73 3.79 13.97
CA GLY A 240 17.27 3.53 12.62
C GLY A 240 18.33 3.66 11.53
N HIS A 241 18.07 3.02 10.40
CA HIS A 241 18.88 3.21 9.19
C HIS A 241 18.05 3.07 7.91
N GLY A 242 18.60 3.51 6.79
CA GLY A 242 18.07 3.27 5.46
C GLY A 242 19.15 2.63 4.58
N ARG A 243 18.74 1.67 3.76
CA ARG A 243 19.60 0.98 2.79
C ARG A 243 19.00 1.01 1.40
N VAL A 244 19.86 1.01 0.40
CA VAL A 244 19.47 0.91 -1.01
C VAL A 244 20.12 -0.31 -1.62
N TYR A 245 19.33 -1.11 -2.30
CA TYR A 245 19.74 -2.33 -3.00
C TYR A 245 19.48 -2.18 -4.50
N GLU A 246 20.36 -2.81 -5.34
CA GLU A 246 20.27 -2.87 -6.80
C GLU A 246 20.14 -4.30 -7.29
#